data_3744e8db83ef91bfad33890ed9a62b2d
#
_entry.id   3744e8db83ef91bfad33890ed9a62b2d
#
_cell.length_a   1.000
_cell.length_b   1.000
_cell.length_c   1.000
_cell.angle_alpha   90.00
_cell.angle_beta   90.00
_cell.angle_gamma   90.00
#
_symmetry.space_group_name_H-M   'P 1'
#
loop_
_entity.id
_entity.type
_entity.pdbx_description
1 polymer ?
#
loop_
_entity_poly.entity_id
_entity_poly.type
_entity_poly.pdbx_seq_one_letter_code
_entity_poly.pdbx_strand_id
1 'polypeptide(L)'
;MHSQSFSTPALILKRSDTGEADRVVTMYTQDAGKIVCIAKGVRKLTSSKSSMMEPGNIIQAFLIKTKSLPLLTQARLIQDHSSLRQDLVKIRQLTQILELIDVLFVEEADSELFEMVKQILECLSSPDSNGKVRKKLEQLLIYLGYQPLKETSHSSVMEYVEEIIERPLKSFEYLKVK
;
A
#
# COMPACT_ATOMS: atom_id res chain seq x y z
N MET A 1 6.56 -29.30 14.66
CA MET A 1 5.86 -28.53 13.62
C MET A 1 6.84 -27.49 13.10
N HIS A 2 7.31 -27.61 11.88
CA HIS A 2 8.18 -26.61 11.28
C HIS A 2 7.35 -25.38 10.95
N SER A 3 7.57 -24.27 11.64
CA SER A 3 6.98 -22.99 11.27
C SER A 3 7.63 -22.57 9.95
N GLN A 4 6.87 -22.53 8.86
CA GLN A 4 7.37 -22.09 7.58
C GLN A 4 7.60 -20.58 7.62
N SER A 5 8.88 -20.18 7.57
CA SER A 5 9.28 -18.78 7.42
C SER A 5 9.53 -18.45 5.96
N PHE A 6 9.24 -17.23 5.58
CA PHE A 6 9.53 -16.70 4.24
C PHE A 6 9.84 -15.19 4.34
N SER A 7 10.47 -14.66 3.30
CA SER A 7 10.71 -13.22 3.21
C SER A 7 10.37 -12.71 1.82
N THR A 8 9.84 -11.49 1.76
CA THR A 8 9.38 -10.88 0.51
C THR A 8 9.46 -9.35 0.60
N PRO A 9 9.75 -8.65 -0.50
CA PRO A 9 9.51 -7.21 -0.58
C PRO A 9 8.03 -6.91 -0.41
N ALA A 10 7.71 -5.88 0.37
CA ALA A 10 6.34 -5.54 0.73
C ALA A 10 6.12 -4.02 0.82
N LEU A 11 5.06 -3.53 0.21
CA LEU A 11 4.54 -2.18 0.39
C LEU A 11 3.55 -2.17 1.57
N ILE A 12 3.76 -1.31 2.54
CA ILE A 12 2.80 -1.11 3.64
C ILE A 12 1.61 -0.31 3.13
N LEU A 13 0.42 -0.93 3.12
CA LEU A 13 -0.82 -0.29 2.68
C LEU A 13 -1.51 0.44 3.83
N LYS A 14 -1.70 -0.26 4.94
CA LYS A 14 -2.34 0.29 6.15
C LYS A 14 -1.89 -0.44 7.40
N ARG A 15 -2.10 0.19 8.52
CA ARG A 15 -1.84 -0.35 9.85
C ARG A 15 -2.94 0.03 10.82
N SER A 16 -3.20 -0.83 11.79
CA SER A 16 -4.08 -0.54 12.92
C SER A 16 -3.46 -1.05 14.21
N ASP A 17 -3.66 -0.31 15.28
CA ASP A 17 -3.18 -0.72 16.59
C ASP A 17 -4.05 -1.85 17.15
N THR A 18 -3.41 -2.84 17.78
CA THR A 18 -4.09 -3.97 18.44
C THR A 18 -3.37 -4.31 19.74
N GLY A 19 -4.14 -4.66 20.77
CA GLY A 19 -3.57 -4.87 22.10
C GLY A 19 -2.76 -3.66 22.61
N GLU A 20 -1.84 -3.90 23.54
CA GLU A 20 -1.06 -2.82 24.17
C GLU A 20 0.10 -2.30 23.30
N ALA A 21 0.76 -3.19 22.56
CA ALA A 21 2.01 -2.87 21.87
C ALA A 21 2.10 -3.41 20.43
N ASP A 22 1.08 -4.09 19.95
CA ASP A 22 1.08 -4.77 18.65
C ASP A 22 0.36 -3.93 17.58
N ARG A 23 0.62 -4.26 16.32
CA ARG A 23 -0.11 -3.73 15.17
C ARG A 23 -0.54 -4.86 14.23
N VAL A 24 -1.72 -4.71 13.66
CA VAL A 24 -2.12 -5.42 12.45
C VAL A 24 -1.65 -4.57 11.26
N VAL A 25 -0.91 -5.18 10.35
CA VAL A 25 -0.37 -4.51 9.17
C VAL A 25 -0.89 -5.21 7.93
N THR A 26 -1.48 -4.45 7.01
CA THR A 26 -1.84 -4.93 5.67
C THR A 26 -0.75 -4.45 4.71
N MET A 27 -0.21 -5.36 3.92
CA MET A 27 0.82 -5.09 2.94
C MET A 27 0.52 -5.79 1.62
N TYR A 28 0.95 -5.18 0.52
CA TYR A 28 1.03 -5.84 -0.77
C TYR A 28 2.46 -6.31 -0.98
N THR A 29 2.64 -7.60 -1.23
CA THR A 29 3.95 -8.25 -1.32
C THR A 29 4.23 -8.69 -2.75
N GLN A 30 5.50 -8.71 -3.13
CA GLN A 30 5.94 -9.11 -4.46
C GLN A 30 5.66 -10.60 -4.74
N ASP A 31 5.88 -11.47 -3.75
CA ASP A 31 5.92 -12.93 -3.96
C ASP A 31 4.68 -13.66 -3.41
N ALA A 32 3.81 -12.96 -2.67
CA ALA A 32 2.67 -13.59 -2.01
C ALA A 32 1.38 -12.72 -2.02
N GLY A 33 1.33 -11.69 -2.88
CA GLY A 33 0.17 -10.82 -3.02
C GLY A 33 -0.16 -10.03 -1.75
N LYS A 34 -1.43 -9.80 -1.49
CA LYS A 34 -1.88 -9.05 -0.32
C LYS A 34 -1.88 -9.91 0.94
N ILE A 35 -1.17 -9.46 1.98
CA ILE A 35 -1.04 -10.13 3.27
C ILE A 35 -1.50 -9.21 4.39
N VAL A 36 -2.25 -9.78 5.33
CA VAL A 36 -2.52 -9.17 6.63
C VAL A 36 -1.71 -9.93 7.67
N CYS A 37 -0.89 -9.25 8.47
CA CYS A 37 -0.02 -9.87 9.46
C CYS A 37 -0.04 -9.13 10.80
N ILE A 38 0.47 -9.77 11.84
CA ILE A 38 0.66 -9.16 13.16
C ILE A 38 2.14 -8.79 13.34
N ALA A 39 2.41 -7.55 13.72
CA ALA A 39 3.72 -7.05 14.12
C ALA A 39 3.73 -6.86 15.64
N LYS A 40 4.31 -7.83 16.36
CA LYS A 40 4.33 -7.81 17.82
C LYS A 40 5.34 -6.82 18.38
N GLY A 41 4.95 -6.10 19.44
CA GLY A 41 5.80 -5.18 20.19
C GLY A 41 6.26 -3.96 19.41
N VAL A 42 5.68 -3.70 18.23
CA VAL A 42 6.15 -2.63 17.32
C VAL A 42 5.90 -1.22 17.88
N ARG A 43 4.95 -1.06 18.81
CA ARG A 43 4.62 0.21 19.47
C ARG A 43 5.46 0.50 20.71
N LYS A 44 6.30 -0.44 21.16
CA LYS A 44 7.23 -0.20 22.26
C LYS A 44 8.23 0.89 21.87
N LEU A 45 8.55 1.80 22.80
CA LEU A 45 9.49 2.91 22.56
C LEU A 45 10.87 2.44 22.06
N THR A 46 11.27 1.23 22.43
CA THR A 46 12.54 0.60 22.02
C THR A 46 12.45 -0.08 20.65
N SER A 47 11.30 -0.06 19.97
CA SER A 47 11.12 -0.78 18.70
C SER A 47 11.61 0.04 17.53
N SER A 48 12.69 -0.41 16.89
CA SER A 48 13.18 0.14 15.62
C SER A 48 12.25 -0.11 14.43
N LYS A 49 11.26 -1.01 14.59
CA LYS A 49 10.31 -1.36 13.51
C LYS A 49 9.18 -0.34 13.32
N SER A 50 8.91 0.51 14.31
CA SER A 50 7.73 1.39 14.29
C SER A 50 7.71 2.32 13.06
N SER A 51 8.83 2.96 12.75
CA SER A 51 8.97 3.86 11.59
C SER A 51 8.91 3.13 10.25
N MET A 52 9.35 1.87 10.21
CA MET A 52 9.31 1.07 8.98
C MET A 52 7.88 0.67 8.58
N MET A 53 6.95 0.55 9.58
CA MET A 53 5.55 0.17 9.36
C MET A 53 4.65 1.35 8.94
N GLU A 54 5.23 2.47 8.50
CA GLU A 54 4.44 3.60 8.01
C GLU A 54 3.88 3.30 6.62
N PRO A 55 2.57 3.58 6.36
CA PRO A 55 1.96 3.42 5.05
C PRO A 55 2.77 4.14 3.96
N GLY A 56 2.95 3.44 2.84
CA GLY A 56 3.75 3.90 1.71
C GLY A 56 5.21 3.45 1.74
N ASN A 57 5.75 3.00 2.87
CA ASN A 57 7.11 2.46 2.92
C ASN A 57 7.18 1.08 2.27
N ILE A 58 8.29 0.80 1.58
CA ILE A 58 8.62 -0.53 1.06
C ILE A 58 9.69 -1.15 1.94
N ILE A 59 9.42 -2.37 2.40
CA ILE A 59 10.28 -3.11 3.31
C ILE A 59 10.59 -4.51 2.75
N GLN A 60 11.71 -5.09 3.17
CA GLN A 60 11.90 -6.54 3.17
C GLN A 60 11.23 -7.09 4.42
N ALA A 61 10.11 -7.77 4.26
CA ALA A 61 9.35 -8.38 5.35
C ALA A 61 9.83 -9.82 5.59
N PHE A 62 10.04 -10.19 6.85
CA PHE A 62 10.34 -11.56 7.28
C PHE A 62 9.16 -12.07 8.09
N LEU A 63 8.49 -13.09 7.58
CA LEU A 63 7.22 -13.60 8.06
C LEU A 63 7.31 -15.06 8.48
N ILE A 64 6.55 -15.41 9.52
CA ILE A 64 6.33 -16.80 9.93
C ILE A 64 4.84 -17.10 9.77
N LYS A 65 4.52 -18.18 9.03
CA LYS A 65 3.15 -18.68 8.95
C LYS A 65 2.70 -19.20 10.31
N THR A 66 1.51 -18.81 10.73
CA THR A 66 0.85 -19.30 11.96
C THR A 66 -0.51 -19.91 11.61
N LYS A 67 -1.23 -20.43 12.60
CA LYS A 67 -2.59 -20.96 12.40
C LYS A 67 -3.62 -19.84 12.12
N SER A 68 -3.30 -18.61 12.45
CA SER A 68 -4.13 -17.42 12.17
C SER A 68 -3.40 -16.47 11.24
N LEU A 69 -3.23 -15.20 11.61
CA LEU A 69 -2.48 -14.24 10.80
C LEU A 69 -0.97 -14.50 10.88
N PRO A 70 -0.22 -14.40 9.77
CA PRO A 70 1.24 -14.46 9.78
C PRO A 70 1.84 -13.48 10.80
N LEU A 71 2.98 -13.85 11.36
CA LEU A 71 3.73 -13.01 12.29
C LEU A 71 4.89 -12.32 11.57
N LEU A 72 4.93 -11.00 11.57
CA LEU A 72 6.06 -10.21 11.09
C LEU A 72 7.16 -10.20 12.17
N THR A 73 8.21 -10.96 11.94
CA THR A 73 9.32 -11.12 12.90
C THR A 73 10.39 -10.06 12.75
N GLN A 74 10.75 -9.74 11.50
CA GLN A 74 11.74 -8.72 11.17
C GLN A 74 11.29 -7.90 9.98
N ALA A 75 11.82 -6.69 9.86
CA ALA A 75 11.66 -5.82 8.71
C ALA A 75 12.97 -5.07 8.45
N ARG A 76 13.27 -4.84 7.17
CA ARG A 76 14.34 -3.94 6.73
C ARG A 76 13.75 -2.95 5.74
N LEU A 77 14.03 -1.68 5.92
CA LEU A 77 13.58 -0.65 5.00
C LEU A 77 14.30 -0.80 3.65
N ILE A 78 13.53 -0.90 2.56
CA ILE A 78 14.04 -0.88 1.18
C ILE A 78 13.91 0.54 0.64
N GLN A 79 12.72 1.15 0.79
CA GLN A 79 12.44 2.49 0.27
C GLN A 79 11.61 3.28 1.29
N ASP A 80 12.10 4.45 1.65
CA ASP A 80 11.43 5.38 2.56
C ASP A 80 10.69 6.46 1.78
N HIS A 81 9.42 6.63 2.09
CA HIS A 81 8.58 7.70 1.54
C HIS A 81 8.14 8.71 2.61
N SER A 82 8.96 8.88 3.66
CA SER A 82 8.67 9.85 4.73
C SER A 82 8.52 11.29 4.24
N SER A 83 9.23 11.66 3.17
CA SER A 83 9.12 12.98 2.55
C SER A 83 7.72 13.28 2.01
N LEU A 84 6.99 12.27 1.52
CA LEU A 84 5.61 12.44 1.05
C LEU A 84 4.65 12.80 2.18
N ARG A 85 4.98 12.44 3.41
CA ARG A 85 4.16 12.71 4.60
C ARG A 85 4.36 14.11 5.18
N GLN A 86 5.33 14.87 4.66
CA GLN A 86 5.59 16.26 5.07
C GLN A 86 4.79 17.29 4.25
N ASP A 87 4.19 16.86 3.13
CA ASP A 87 3.39 17.69 2.22
C ASP A 87 1.93 17.21 2.23
N LEU A 88 0.99 18.09 2.58
CA LEU A 88 -0.44 17.78 2.67
C LEU A 88 -1.04 17.29 1.34
N VAL A 89 -0.57 17.80 0.21
CA VAL A 89 -1.04 17.36 -1.11
C VAL A 89 -0.52 15.95 -1.39
N LYS A 90 0.76 15.72 -1.12
CA LYS A 90 1.39 14.41 -1.38
C LYS A 90 0.90 13.32 -0.43
N ILE A 91 0.67 13.62 0.85
CA ILE A 91 0.10 12.62 1.77
C ILE A 91 -1.33 12.25 1.35
N ARG A 92 -2.11 13.21 0.84
CA ARG A 92 -3.44 12.94 0.30
C ARG A 92 -3.37 11.99 -0.90
N GLN A 93 -2.51 12.29 -1.87
CA GLN A 93 -2.31 11.46 -3.06
C GLN A 93 -1.81 10.07 -2.68
N LEU A 94 -0.84 9.98 -1.76
CA LEU A 94 -0.34 8.71 -1.24
C LEU A 94 -1.48 7.88 -0.64
N THR A 95 -2.30 8.46 0.22
CA THR A 95 -3.41 7.77 0.88
C THR A 95 -4.42 7.24 -0.13
N GLN A 96 -4.75 8.03 -1.17
CA GLN A 96 -5.63 7.61 -2.25
C GLN A 96 -5.05 6.45 -3.06
N ILE A 97 -3.75 6.50 -3.40
CA ILE A 97 -3.06 5.43 -4.14
C ILE A 97 -3.03 4.14 -3.30
N LEU A 98 -2.69 4.23 -2.01
CA LEU A 98 -2.65 3.06 -1.13
C LEU A 98 -4.04 2.42 -0.95
N GLU A 99 -5.09 3.22 -0.85
CA GLU A 99 -6.46 2.70 -0.79
C GLU A 99 -6.87 2.04 -2.10
N LEU A 100 -6.54 2.66 -3.25
CA LEU A 100 -6.77 2.08 -4.58
C LEU A 100 -6.12 0.69 -4.69
N ILE A 101 -4.87 0.56 -4.29
CA ILE A 101 -4.16 -0.72 -4.27
C ILE A 101 -4.84 -1.72 -3.32
N ASP A 102 -5.23 -1.28 -2.12
CA ASP A 102 -5.89 -2.15 -1.13
C ASP A 102 -7.23 -2.70 -1.62
N VAL A 103 -7.97 -1.94 -2.42
CA VAL A 103 -9.30 -2.36 -2.89
C VAL A 103 -9.27 -3.13 -4.21
N LEU A 104 -8.34 -2.82 -5.10
CA LEU A 104 -8.27 -3.46 -6.42
C LEU A 104 -7.41 -4.73 -6.44
N PHE A 105 -6.42 -4.85 -5.55
CA PHE A 105 -5.50 -5.97 -5.59
C PHE A 105 -6.03 -7.16 -4.81
N VAL A 106 -5.94 -8.32 -5.44
CA VAL A 106 -6.29 -9.61 -4.87
C VAL A 106 -5.12 -10.24 -4.10
N GLU A 107 -5.34 -11.38 -3.50
CA GLU A 107 -4.34 -12.11 -2.71
C GLU A 107 -3.25 -12.78 -3.56
N GLU A 108 -3.37 -12.76 -4.88
CA GLU A 108 -2.39 -13.38 -5.77
C GLU A 108 -1.14 -12.51 -5.94
N ALA A 109 0.01 -13.17 -6.00
CA ALA A 109 1.29 -12.52 -6.23
C ALA A 109 1.43 -12.12 -7.71
N ASP A 110 1.88 -10.89 -7.94
CA ASP A 110 2.21 -10.38 -9.26
C ASP A 110 3.40 -9.41 -9.14
N SER A 111 4.56 -9.87 -9.57
CA SER A 111 5.79 -9.08 -9.47
C SER A 111 5.82 -7.89 -10.42
N GLU A 112 5.15 -7.96 -11.58
CA GLU A 112 5.04 -6.84 -12.52
C GLU A 112 4.14 -5.75 -11.92
N LEU A 113 3.01 -6.15 -11.36
CA LEU A 113 2.11 -5.25 -10.64
C LEU A 113 2.82 -4.56 -9.45
N PHE A 114 3.65 -5.30 -8.72
CA PHE A 114 4.47 -4.73 -7.64
C PHE A 114 5.45 -3.67 -8.14
N GLU A 115 6.13 -3.91 -9.25
CA GLU A 115 7.04 -2.93 -9.88
C GLU A 115 6.29 -1.70 -10.43
N MET A 116 5.10 -1.88 -11.00
CA MET A 116 4.26 -0.75 -11.43
C MET A 116 3.90 0.17 -10.24
N VAL A 117 3.54 -0.42 -9.11
CA VAL A 117 3.23 0.32 -7.87
C VAL A 117 4.46 1.10 -7.37
N LYS A 118 5.64 0.49 -7.34
CA LYS A 118 6.89 1.18 -6.98
C LYS A 118 7.12 2.40 -7.86
N GLN A 119 6.97 2.26 -9.16
CA GLN A 119 7.12 3.36 -10.11
C GLN A 119 6.09 4.48 -9.89
N ILE A 120 4.86 4.17 -9.47
CA ILE A 120 3.86 5.19 -9.12
C ILE A 120 4.33 6.00 -7.90
N LEU A 121 4.84 5.32 -6.85
CA LEU A 121 5.32 5.98 -5.64
C LEU A 121 6.58 6.83 -5.90
N GLU A 122 7.48 6.36 -6.75
CA GLU A 122 8.66 7.12 -7.20
C GLU A 122 8.23 8.38 -7.96
N CYS A 123 7.26 8.26 -8.88
CA CYS A 123 6.70 9.42 -9.58
C CYS A 123 6.04 10.41 -8.61
N LEU A 124 5.32 9.91 -7.61
CA LEU A 124 4.69 10.76 -6.59
C LEU A 124 5.73 11.56 -5.81
N SER A 125 6.93 11.01 -5.59
CA SER A 125 8.03 11.69 -4.90
C SER A 125 8.68 12.81 -5.74
N SER A 126 8.47 12.83 -7.05
CA SER A 126 9.04 13.86 -7.93
C SER A 126 8.29 15.20 -7.84
N PRO A 127 8.95 16.34 -8.13
CA PRO A 127 8.31 17.67 -8.09
C PRO A 127 7.15 17.83 -9.07
N ASP A 128 7.27 17.25 -10.27
CA ASP A 128 6.26 17.32 -11.34
C ASP A 128 5.50 15.99 -11.45
N SER A 129 4.72 15.69 -10.41
CA SER A 129 4.17 14.33 -10.22
C SER A 129 2.78 14.11 -10.83
N ASN A 130 1.89 15.12 -10.86
CA ASN A 130 0.46 14.90 -11.08
C ASN A 130 0.13 14.19 -12.42
N GLY A 131 0.64 14.70 -13.54
CA GLY A 131 0.38 14.10 -14.86
C GLY A 131 1.04 12.72 -15.02
N LYS A 132 2.22 12.52 -14.43
CA LYS A 132 2.95 11.25 -14.48
C LYS A 132 2.26 10.17 -13.64
N VAL A 133 1.84 10.52 -12.43
CA VAL A 133 1.10 9.61 -11.53
C VAL A 133 -0.21 9.19 -12.18
N ARG A 134 -1.00 10.14 -12.70
CA ARG A 134 -2.25 9.82 -13.42
C ARG A 134 -2.01 8.81 -14.54
N LYS A 135 -1.05 9.08 -15.43
CA LYS A 135 -0.74 8.19 -16.55
C LYS A 135 -0.35 6.77 -16.09
N LYS A 136 0.44 6.66 -15.02
CA LYS A 136 0.83 5.36 -14.47
C LYS A 136 -0.34 4.63 -13.79
N LEU A 137 -1.25 5.33 -13.13
CA LEU A 137 -2.48 4.74 -12.59
C LEU A 137 -3.39 4.24 -13.70
N GLU A 138 -3.53 4.97 -14.81
CA GLU A 138 -4.27 4.50 -15.99
C GLU A 138 -3.63 3.24 -16.59
N GLN A 139 -2.30 3.17 -16.69
CA GLN A 139 -1.59 1.97 -17.13
C GLN A 139 -1.82 0.78 -16.18
N LEU A 140 -1.84 1.03 -14.88
CA LEU A 140 -2.13 0.02 -13.87
C LEU A 140 -3.56 -0.55 -14.06
N LEU A 141 -4.57 0.30 -14.26
CA LEU A 141 -5.95 -0.14 -14.50
C LEU A 141 -6.07 -0.98 -15.77
N ILE A 142 -5.40 -0.56 -16.86
CA ILE A 142 -5.36 -1.32 -18.12
C ILE A 142 -4.70 -2.69 -17.88
N TYR A 143 -3.59 -2.75 -17.14
CA TYR A 143 -2.92 -3.99 -16.78
C TYR A 143 -3.83 -4.94 -16.00
N LEU A 144 -4.66 -4.40 -15.10
CA LEU A 144 -5.68 -5.15 -14.36
C LEU A 144 -6.90 -5.57 -15.21
N GLY A 145 -6.93 -5.22 -16.50
CA GLY A 145 -7.99 -5.59 -17.43
C GLY A 145 -9.15 -4.61 -17.52
N TYR A 146 -9.05 -3.43 -16.91
CA TYR A 146 -10.05 -2.37 -17.02
C TYR A 146 -9.88 -1.56 -18.30
N GLN A 147 -10.96 -0.90 -18.75
CA GLN A 147 -10.94 -0.05 -19.93
C GLN A 147 -10.08 1.21 -19.71
N PRO A 148 -9.44 1.73 -20.75
CA PRO A 148 -8.78 3.04 -20.69
C PRO A 148 -9.73 4.15 -20.25
N LEU A 149 -9.30 5.06 -19.39
CA LEU A 149 -10.13 6.14 -18.85
C LEU A 149 -10.82 6.98 -19.93
N LYS A 150 -10.13 7.22 -21.07
CA LYS A 150 -10.67 7.94 -22.25
C LYS A 150 -11.89 7.26 -22.90
N GLU A 151 -12.10 5.98 -22.65
CA GLU A 151 -13.23 5.18 -23.17
C GLU A 151 -14.38 5.08 -22.15
N THR A 152 -14.24 5.71 -20.99
CA THR A 152 -15.22 5.80 -19.93
C THR A 152 -15.83 7.21 -19.87
N SER A 153 -16.90 7.39 -19.10
CA SER A 153 -17.52 8.69 -18.85
C SER A 153 -16.83 9.49 -17.72
N HIS A 154 -15.75 8.94 -17.12
CA HIS A 154 -15.16 9.50 -15.92
C HIS A 154 -14.07 10.53 -16.23
N SER A 155 -14.03 11.58 -15.43
CA SER A 155 -13.02 12.64 -15.53
C SER A 155 -11.73 12.33 -14.79
N SER A 156 -11.81 11.43 -13.80
CA SER A 156 -10.65 11.06 -12.96
C SER A 156 -10.54 9.55 -12.74
N VAL A 157 -9.30 9.10 -12.49
CA VAL A 157 -9.02 7.69 -12.14
C VAL A 157 -9.77 7.29 -10.87
N MET A 158 -9.90 8.20 -9.89
CA MET A 158 -10.55 7.89 -8.62
C MET A 158 -12.05 7.67 -8.77
N GLU A 159 -12.74 8.52 -9.55
CA GLU A 159 -14.16 8.30 -9.89
C GLU A 159 -14.38 6.97 -10.60
N TYR A 160 -13.52 6.62 -11.54
CA TYR A 160 -13.61 5.34 -12.24
C TYR A 160 -13.41 4.15 -11.29
N VAL A 161 -12.44 4.24 -10.37
CA VAL A 161 -12.24 3.19 -9.37
C VAL A 161 -13.43 3.07 -8.42
N GLU A 162 -14.06 4.19 -8.01
CA GLU A 162 -15.27 4.17 -7.18
C GLU A 162 -16.44 3.45 -7.86
N GLU A 163 -16.58 3.59 -9.18
CA GLU A 163 -17.56 2.81 -9.95
C GLU A 163 -17.20 1.31 -9.97
N ILE A 164 -15.93 0.97 -10.25
CA ILE A 164 -15.48 -0.42 -10.27
C ILE A 164 -15.75 -1.14 -8.95
N ILE A 165 -15.51 -0.47 -7.81
CA ILE A 165 -15.70 -1.06 -6.48
C ILE A 165 -17.11 -0.84 -5.90
N GLU A 166 -17.98 -0.17 -6.63
CA GLU A 166 -19.39 0.15 -6.27
C GLU A 166 -19.53 0.85 -4.91
N ARG A 167 -18.56 1.64 -4.51
CA ARG A 167 -18.57 2.43 -3.28
C ARG A 167 -17.57 3.59 -3.32
N PRO A 168 -17.79 4.66 -2.53
CA PRO A 168 -16.82 5.73 -2.43
C PRO A 168 -15.52 5.28 -1.76
N LEU A 169 -14.40 5.90 -2.14
CA LEU A 169 -13.12 5.75 -1.48
C LEU A 169 -13.13 6.51 -0.14
N LYS A 170 -12.71 5.85 0.93
CA LYS A 170 -12.72 6.43 2.28
C LYS A 170 -11.73 7.58 2.45
N SER A 171 -10.64 7.56 1.70
CA SER A 171 -9.64 8.63 1.70
C SER A 171 -10.19 9.99 1.31
N PHE A 172 -11.28 10.05 0.51
CA PHE A 172 -11.98 11.29 0.17
C PHE A 172 -12.75 11.89 1.36
N GLU A 173 -13.31 11.05 2.23
CA GLU A 173 -14.07 11.50 3.40
C GLU A 173 -13.19 12.17 4.45
N TYR A 174 -12.02 11.62 4.71
CA TYR A 174 -11.08 12.11 5.73
C TYR A 174 -10.33 13.39 5.32
N LEU A 175 -10.29 13.71 4.02
CA LEU A 175 -9.48 14.79 3.47
C LEU A 175 -10.33 15.98 2.99
N LYS A 176 -11.63 15.97 3.22
CA LYS A 176 -12.47 17.16 3.06
C LYS A 176 -12.13 18.15 4.18
N VAL A 177 -11.15 18.99 3.93
CA VAL A 177 -10.97 20.21 4.71
C VAL A 177 -12.22 21.06 4.46
N LYS A 178 -13.02 21.26 5.49
CA LYS A 178 -14.12 22.22 5.48
C LYS A 178 -13.58 23.64 5.43
#